data_26dac1dfeaee05a33c6c2ac8526e138b
#
_entry.id   26dac1dfeaee05a33c6c2ac8526e138b
#
_cell.length_a   1.000
_cell.length_b   1.000
_cell.length_c   1.000
_cell.angle_alpha   90.00
_cell.angle_beta   90.00
_cell.angle_gamma   90.00
#
_symmetry.space_group_name_H-M   'P 1'
#
loop_
_entity.id
_entity.type
_entity.pdbx_description
1 polymer ?
#
loop_
_entity_poly.entity_id
_entity_poly.type
_entity_poly.pdbx_seq_one_letter_code
_entity_poly.pdbx_strand_id
1 'polypeptide(L)'
;MMQEQKLDCAVIGGGPAGLSAAVNLRQRGKTVRVLGAAPGPLAKAEQIDNYLGLPGLTGAALLEAFAAHARSLGIEAEEGRVANLMPLGDRFLVNFGGDILDAGSLILACGVYK
;
A
#
# COMPACT_ATOMS: atom_id res chain seq x y z
N MET A 1 7.63 19.79 -17.38
CA MET A 1 6.82 18.85 -18.13
C MET A 1 6.50 17.64 -17.25
N MET A 2 5.24 17.41 -17.03
CA MET A 2 4.83 16.29 -16.21
C MET A 2 4.82 15.01 -17.03
N GLN A 3 5.59 14.04 -16.59
CA GLN A 3 5.54 12.72 -17.19
C GLN A 3 4.49 11.89 -16.47
N GLU A 4 3.58 11.31 -17.22
CA GLU A 4 2.67 10.35 -16.68
C GLU A 4 3.44 9.12 -16.24
N GLN A 5 3.36 8.80 -14.96
CA GLN A 5 3.87 7.53 -14.48
C GLN A 5 2.85 6.45 -14.79
N LYS A 6 3.27 5.47 -15.56
CA LYS A 6 2.46 4.29 -15.82
C LYS A 6 2.89 3.19 -14.87
N LEU A 7 1.95 2.76 -14.07
CA LEU A 7 2.17 1.72 -13.09
C LEU A 7 1.48 0.43 -13.54
N ASP A 8 2.07 -0.69 -13.19
CA ASP A 8 1.35 -1.97 -13.34
C ASP A 8 0.19 -2.04 -12.36
N CYS A 9 0.39 -1.53 -11.16
CA CYS A 9 -0.64 -1.56 -10.12
C CYS A 9 -0.50 -0.38 -9.16
N ALA A 10 -1.63 0.22 -8.81
CA ALA A 10 -1.72 1.14 -7.67
C ALA A 10 -2.44 0.42 -6.53
N VAL A 11 -1.78 0.33 -5.38
CA VAL A 11 -2.35 -0.27 -4.17
C VAL A 11 -2.90 0.85 -3.30
N ILE A 12 -4.18 0.81 -3.01
CA ILE A 12 -4.85 1.82 -2.21
C ILE A 12 -4.96 1.30 -0.78
N GLY A 13 -4.16 1.85 0.10
CA GLY A 13 -4.08 1.46 1.50
C GLY A 13 -2.74 0.86 1.87
N GLY A 14 -2.06 1.48 2.83
CA GLY A 14 -0.71 1.12 3.25
C GLY A 14 -0.63 0.26 4.51
N GLY A 15 -1.71 -0.42 4.87
CA GLY A 15 -1.71 -1.38 5.97
C GLY A 15 -1.11 -2.73 5.57
N PRO A 16 -1.25 -3.75 6.43
CA PRO A 16 -0.62 -5.05 6.17
C PRO A 16 -1.02 -5.67 4.83
N ALA A 17 -2.30 -5.59 4.47
CA ALA A 17 -2.78 -6.18 3.23
C ALA A 17 -2.17 -5.48 2.01
N GLY A 18 -2.14 -4.15 2.02
CA GLY A 18 -1.58 -3.38 0.91
C GLY A 18 -0.08 -3.61 0.76
N LEU A 19 0.66 -3.60 1.86
CA LEU A 19 2.10 -3.86 1.82
C LEU A 19 2.41 -5.28 1.35
N SER A 20 1.62 -6.26 1.79
CA SER A 20 1.80 -7.65 1.34
C SER A 20 1.58 -7.77 -0.16
N ALA A 21 0.52 -7.15 -0.68
CA ALA A 21 0.27 -7.15 -2.13
C ALA A 21 1.43 -6.50 -2.88
N ALA A 22 1.91 -5.36 -2.40
CA ALA A 22 2.99 -4.63 -3.07
C ALA A 22 4.29 -5.42 -3.09
N VAL A 23 4.65 -6.06 -1.98
CA VAL A 23 5.85 -6.91 -1.90
C VAL A 23 5.77 -8.03 -2.94
N ASN A 24 4.63 -8.70 -3.03
CA ASN A 24 4.45 -9.79 -3.98
C ASN A 24 4.51 -9.31 -5.43
N LEU A 25 3.93 -8.16 -5.73
CA LEU A 25 4.02 -7.59 -7.07
C LEU A 25 5.44 -7.21 -7.43
N ARG A 26 6.17 -6.59 -6.51
CA ARG A 26 7.54 -6.18 -6.75
C ARG A 26 8.43 -7.37 -7.02
N GLN A 27 8.22 -8.48 -6.32
CA GLN A 27 8.99 -9.69 -6.54
C GLN A 27 8.73 -10.31 -7.92
N ARG A 28 7.59 -9.98 -8.52
CA ARG A 28 7.27 -10.39 -9.88
C ARG A 28 7.70 -9.36 -10.94
N GLY A 29 8.48 -8.37 -10.53
CA GLY A 29 9.01 -7.36 -11.44
C GLY A 29 8.02 -6.31 -11.86
N LYS A 30 6.92 -6.14 -11.13
CA LYS A 30 5.90 -5.15 -11.46
C LYS A 30 6.21 -3.80 -10.82
N THR A 31 5.80 -2.74 -11.51
CA THR A 31 5.87 -1.40 -10.95
C THR A 31 4.62 -1.15 -10.11
N VAL A 32 4.84 -0.74 -8.87
CA VAL A 32 3.76 -0.59 -7.90
C VAL A 32 4.00 0.63 -7.03
N ARG A 33 2.92 1.34 -6.69
CA ARG A 33 2.94 2.36 -5.64
C ARG A 33 1.86 2.03 -4.63
N VAL A 34 2.15 2.29 -3.37
CA VAL A 34 1.21 2.11 -2.27
C VAL A 34 0.78 3.49 -1.79
N LEU A 35 -0.49 3.77 -1.93
CA LEU A 35 -1.06 5.10 -1.69
C LEU A 35 -1.88 5.08 -0.40
N GLY A 36 -1.50 5.94 0.54
CA GLY A 36 -2.14 6.03 1.85
C GLY A 36 -1.30 5.34 2.92
N ALA A 37 -0.79 6.12 3.87
CA ALA A 37 0.14 5.66 4.90
C ALA A 37 -0.40 6.02 6.30
N ALA A 38 -1.67 5.78 6.55
CA ALA A 38 -2.25 6.04 7.85
C ALA A 38 -2.15 4.80 8.74
N PRO A 39 -1.88 4.97 10.04
CA PRO A 39 -1.91 3.83 10.96
C PRO A 39 -3.33 3.28 11.06
N GLY A 40 -3.46 1.98 10.98
CA GLY A 40 -4.75 1.31 11.11
C GLY A 40 -4.97 0.77 12.52
N PRO A 41 -6.03 -0.02 12.71
CA PRO A 41 -6.35 -0.57 14.04
C PRO A 41 -5.25 -1.45 14.63
N LEU A 42 -4.43 -2.08 13.79
CA LEU A 42 -3.34 -2.93 14.26
C LEU A 42 -2.35 -2.16 15.14
N ALA A 43 -2.16 -0.86 14.89
CA ALA A 43 -1.20 -0.05 15.66
C ALA A 43 -1.52 -0.02 17.15
N LYS A 44 -2.76 -0.27 17.54
CA LYS A 44 -3.22 -0.22 18.93
C LYS A 44 -3.12 -1.57 19.66
N ALA A 45 -2.80 -2.64 18.95
CA ALA A 45 -2.73 -3.96 19.58
C ALA A 45 -1.51 -4.05 20.50
N GLU A 46 -1.73 -4.53 21.73
CA GLU A 46 -0.68 -4.59 22.75
C GLU A 46 0.28 -5.74 22.54
N GLN A 47 -0.25 -6.89 22.10
CA GLN A 47 0.55 -8.07 21.85
C GLN A 47 -0.14 -8.96 20.84
N ILE A 48 0.66 -9.44 19.88
CA ILE A 48 0.17 -10.32 18.83
C ILE A 48 1.01 -11.58 18.85
N ASP A 49 0.37 -12.70 19.17
CA ASP A 49 1.07 -13.98 19.32
C ASP A 49 0.81 -14.94 18.18
N ASN A 50 -0.14 -14.63 17.31
CA ASN A 50 -0.58 -15.54 16.27
C ASN A 50 -0.14 -15.15 14.85
N TYR A 51 0.79 -14.23 14.72
CA TYR A 51 1.37 -13.93 13.42
C TYR A 51 2.58 -14.84 13.19
N LEU A 52 2.44 -15.73 12.23
CA LEU A 52 3.44 -16.76 11.98
C LEU A 52 4.81 -16.14 11.67
N GLY A 53 5.80 -16.53 12.42
CA GLY A 53 7.18 -16.05 12.25
C GLY A 53 7.55 -14.84 13.10
N LEU A 54 6.57 -14.12 13.64
CA LEU A 54 6.82 -12.90 14.45
C LEU A 54 5.93 -12.89 15.70
N PRO A 55 6.15 -13.83 16.63
CA PRO A 55 5.32 -13.89 17.83
C PRO A 55 5.71 -12.81 18.85
N GLY A 56 4.76 -12.41 19.67
CA GLY A 56 5.01 -11.59 20.84
C GLY A 56 5.28 -10.12 20.58
N LEU A 57 5.01 -9.62 19.37
CA LEU A 57 5.23 -8.21 19.06
C LEU A 57 3.98 -7.39 19.38
N THR A 58 4.18 -6.12 19.72
CA THR A 58 3.08 -5.15 19.71
C THR A 58 2.64 -4.93 18.26
N GLY A 59 1.41 -4.40 18.09
CA GLY A 59 0.93 -4.04 16.76
C GLY A 59 1.85 -3.04 16.08
N ALA A 60 2.34 -2.06 16.81
CA ALA A 60 3.26 -1.05 16.27
C ALA A 60 4.57 -1.68 15.79
N ALA A 61 5.14 -2.60 16.57
CA ALA A 61 6.37 -3.29 16.18
C ALA A 61 6.16 -4.19 14.97
N LEU A 62 5.00 -4.85 14.89
CA LEU A 62 4.66 -5.68 13.76
C LEU A 62 4.52 -4.85 12.48
N LEU A 63 3.83 -3.70 12.57
CA LEU A 63 3.71 -2.78 11.43
C LEU A 63 5.08 -2.28 10.98
N GLU A 64 5.98 -1.97 11.92
CA GLU A 64 7.34 -1.54 11.57
C GLU A 64 8.10 -2.67 10.86
N ALA A 65 7.92 -3.91 11.29
CA ALA A 65 8.55 -5.05 10.61
C ALA A 65 8.05 -5.17 9.16
N PHE A 66 6.75 -4.97 8.94
CA PHE A 66 6.18 -4.98 7.59
C PHE A 66 6.74 -3.84 6.74
N ALA A 67 6.80 -2.64 7.30
CA ALA A 67 7.32 -1.48 6.59
C ALA A 67 8.80 -1.66 6.23
N ALA A 68 9.59 -2.21 7.15
CA ALA A 68 11.00 -2.49 6.89
C ALA A 68 11.19 -3.51 5.77
N HIS A 69 10.36 -4.56 5.75
CA HIS A 69 10.39 -5.55 4.67
C HIS A 69 10.07 -4.89 3.33
N ALA A 70 9.02 -4.08 3.29
CA ALA A 70 8.63 -3.37 2.06
C ALA A 70 9.76 -2.44 1.59
N ARG A 71 10.38 -1.69 2.50
CA ARG A 71 11.50 -0.80 2.16
C ARG A 71 12.67 -1.56 1.56
N SER A 72 12.93 -2.77 2.01
CA SER A 72 14.01 -3.59 1.45
C SER A 72 13.80 -3.91 -0.04
N LEU A 73 12.56 -3.79 -0.51
CA LEU A 73 12.19 -3.99 -1.91
C LEU A 73 11.89 -2.68 -2.62
N GLY A 74 12.22 -1.55 -2.00
CA GLY A 74 11.99 -0.23 -2.58
C GLY A 74 10.56 0.25 -2.50
N ILE A 75 9.76 -0.31 -1.59
CA ILE A 75 8.36 0.06 -1.42
C ILE A 75 8.20 0.86 -0.14
N GLU A 76 7.53 2.00 -0.24
CA GLU A 76 7.19 2.83 0.91
C GLU A 76 5.78 3.34 0.72
N ALA A 77 4.93 3.17 1.74
CA ALA A 77 3.57 3.68 1.69
C ALA A 77 3.62 5.21 1.69
N GLU A 78 2.92 5.81 0.75
CA GLU A 78 2.96 7.27 0.54
C GLU A 78 1.82 7.94 1.29
N GLU A 79 2.14 8.97 2.04
CA GLU A 79 1.14 9.75 2.74
C GLU A 79 0.30 10.54 1.75
N GLY A 80 -1.00 10.63 2.01
CA GLY A 80 -1.92 11.35 1.17
C GLY A 80 -3.24 10.63 1.04
N ARG A 81 -4.09 11.21 0.24
CA ARG A 81 -5.44 10.69 0.06
C ARG A 81 -5.74 10.50 -1.42
N VAL A 82 -6.30 9.35 -1.74
CA VAL A 82 -6.87 9.11 -3.07
C VAL A 82 -8.23 9.81 -3.11
N ALA A 83 -8.33 10.83 -3.95
CA ALA A 83 -9.57 11.62 -4.06
C ALA A 83 -10.60 10.91 -4.91
N ASN A 84 -10.16 10.31 -6.00
CA ASN A 84 -11.05 9.52 -6.86
C ASN A 84 -10.27 8.56 -7.74
N LEU A 85 -11.00 7.60 -8.28
CA LEU A 85 -10.53 6.60 -9.23
C LEU A 85 -11.40 6.69 -10.47
N MET A 86 -10.80 6.62 -11.65
CA MET A 86 -11.54 6.70 -12.91
C MET A 86 -11.11 5.59 -13.84
N PRO A 87 -12.01 4.64 -14.13
CA PRO A 87 -11.72 3.66 -15.17
C PRO A 87 -11.64 4.34 -16.54
N LEU A 88 -10.64 3.97 -17.31
CA LEU A 88 -10.43 4.52 -18.64
C LEU A 88 -9.95 3.42 -19.57
N GLY A 89 -10.89 2.76 -20.25
CA GLY A 89 -10.58 1.61 -21.06
C GLY A 89 -10.05 0.46 -20.22
N ASP A 90 -8.84 0.01 -20.51
CA ASP A 90 -8.16 -1.07 -19.77
C ASP A 90 -7.24 -0.54 -18.67
N ARG A 91 -7.34 0.75 -18.37
CA ARG A 91 -6.49 1.38 -17.35
C ARG A 91 -7.34 2.18 -16.38
N PHE A 92 -6.68 2.64 -15.31
CA PHE A 92 -7.30 3.45 -14.27
C PHE A 92 -6.49 4.72 -14.06
N LEU A 93 -7.18 5.84 -13.92
CA LEU A 93 -6.57 7.08 -13.46
C LEU A 93 -6.86 7.23 -11.97
N VAL A 94 -5.82 7.55 -11.21
CA VAL A 94 -5.91 7.69 -9.76
C VAL A 94 -5.49 9.11 -9.40
N ASN A 95 -6.39 9.86 -8.80
CA ASN A 95 -6.07 11.20 -8.30
C ASN A 95 -5.56 11.07 -6.87
N PHE A 96 -4.27 11.31 -6.68
CA PHE A 96 -3.61 11.17 -5.39
C PHE A 96 -2.79 12.42 -5.11
N GLY A 97 -3.19 13.17 -4.08
CA GLY A 97 -2.47 14.37 -3.67
C GLY A 97 -2.37 15.45 -4.75
N GLY A 98 -3.35 15.51 -5.65
CA GLY A 98 -3.34 16.47 -6.77
C GLY A 98 -2.64 15.95 -8.03
N ASP A 99 -1.97 14.82 -7.95
CA ASP A 99 -1.34 14.19 -9.12
C ASP A 99 -2.27 13.12 -9.70
N ILE A 100 -2.17 12.94 -11.01
CA ILE A 100 -2.93 11.90 -11.70
C ILE A 100 -1.96 10.77 -12.07
N LEU A 101 -2.23 9.60 -11.54
CA LEU A 101 -1.43 8.40 -11.81
C LEU A 101 -2.20 7.50 -12.77
N ASP A 102 -1.46 6.85 -13.67
CA ASP A 102 -2.00 5.91 -14.63
C ASP A 102 -1.59 4.50 -14.19
N ALA A 103 -2.56 3.66 -13.88
CA ALA A 103 -2.30 2.31 -13.41
C ALA A 103 -3.05 1.29 -14.26
N GLY A 104 -2.37 0.19 -14.57
CA GLY A 104 -2.99 -0.92 -15.32
C GLY A 104 -3.96 -1.72 -14.48
N SER A 105 -3.82 -1.68 -13.16
CA SER A 105 -4.70 -2.38 -12.23
C SER A 105 -4.73 -1.66 -10.90
N LEU A 106 -5.72 -1.99 -10.09
CA LEU A 106 -5.87 -1.46 -8.74
C LEU A 106 -6.05 -2.60 -7.75
N ILE A 107 -5.47 -2.43 -6.57
CA ILE A 107 -5.79 -3.27 -5.42
C ILE A 107 -6.33 -2.36 -4.33
N LEU A 108 -7.55 -2.63 -3.90
CA LEU A 108 -8.19 -1.87 -2.83
C LEU A 108 -7.95 -2.57 -1.50
N ALA A 109 -7.13 -1.95 -0.66
CA ALA A 109 -6.77 -2.49 0.64
C ALA A 109 -6.98 -1.42 1.72
N CYS A 110 -8.14 -0.77 1.66
CA CYS A 110 -8.42 0.44 2.43
C CYS A 110 -8.71 0.18 3.91
N GLY A 111 -8.92 -1.06 4.28
CA GLY A 111 -9.25 -1.39 5.66
C GLY A 111 -10.67 -0.98 6.03
N VAL A 112 -10.88 -0.77 7.33
CA VAL A 112 -12.19 -0.45 7.89
C VAL A 112 -12.25 1.02 8.23
N TYR A 113 -13.27 1.71 7.76
CA TYR A 113 -13.57 3.09 8.11
C TYR A 113 -14.75 3.14 9.06
N LYS A 114 -14.66 4.04 10.00
CA LYS A 114 -15.77 4.36 10.89
C LYS A 114 -16.18 5.80 10.73
#